data_b438361767d72520e7cb988334cadd7e
#
_entry.id   b438361767d72520e7cb988334cadd7e
#
_cell.length_a   1.000
_cell.length_b   1.000
_cell.length_c   1.000
_cell.angle_alpha   90.00
_cell.angle_beta   90.00
_cell.angle_gamma   90.00
#
_symmetry.space_group_name_H-M   'P 1'
#
loop_
_entity.id
_entity.type
_entity.pdbx_description
1 polymer ?
#
loop_
_entity_poly.entity_id
_entity_poly.type
_entity_poly.pdbx_seq_one_letter_code
_entity_poly.pdbx_strand_id
1 'polypeptide(L)'
;MDADIYVVGDIHGCLDDLERLMDEVQPDLHRHKLIFVGDYIDRGPKSKAVVDYILRLQKLYPPENIICLKGNHEAMFLDFLEGKEIGLFLFNGGLGTIQDYWGEGWEKQGELLLPPEHENFYRGLLNYY
;
A
#
# COMPACT_ATOMS: atom_id res chain seq x y z
N MET A 1 3.88 29.53 -10.22
CA MET A 1 3.39 29.13 -8.88
C MET A 1 3.93 27.77 -8.54
N ASP A 2 4.54 27.68 -7.37
CA ASP A 2 5.10 26.41 -6.93
C ASP A 2 3.99 25.44 -6.55
N ALA A 3 4.24 24.16 -6.78
CA ALA A 3 3.31 23.10 -6.39
C ALA A 3 3.46 22.83 -4.90
N ASP A 4 2.34 22.57 -4.23
CA ASP A 4 2.36 22.09 -2.86
C ASP A 4 2.68 20.60 -2.82
N ILE A 5 3.15 20.15 -1.67
CA ILE A 5 3.42 18.74 -1.41
C ILE A 5 2.59 18.32 -0.22
N TYR A 6 1.78 17.29 -0.42
CA TYR A 6 1.00 16.65 0.65
C TYR A 6 1.68 15.33 1.02
N VAL A 7 1.79 15.04 2.29
CA VAL A 7 2.43 13.81 2.77
C VAL A 7 1.43 13.04 3.63
N VAL A 8 1.23 11.78 3.31
CA VAL A 8 0.38 10.87 4.07
C VAL A 8 1.25 9.87 4.81
N GLY A 9 1.06 9.76 6.12
CA GLY A 9 1.79 8.83 6.96
C GLY A 9 1.26 7.39 6.82
N ASP A 10 1.58 6.55 7.82
CA ASP A 10 1.22 5.15 7.83
C ASP A 10 -0.29 4.95 7.73
N ILE A 11 -0.73 4.08 6.83
CA ILE A 11 -2.15 3.81 6.57
C ILE A 11 -2.59 2.51 7.22
N HIS A 12 -1.75 1.47 7.16
CA HIS A 12 -2.02 0.17 7.78
C HIS A 12 -3.43 -0.35 7.53
N GLY A 13 -3.83 -0.42 6.27
CA GLY A 13 -5.12 -1.00 5.89
C GLY A 13 -6.35 -0.20 6.30
N CYS A 14 -6.19 1.03 6.76
CA CYS A 14 -7.30 1.87 7.22
C CYS A 14 -7.86 2.71 6.07
N LEU A 15 -8.52 2.03 5.13
CA LEU A 15 -9.06 2.67 3.94
C LEU A 15 -10.07 3.77 4.27
N ASP A 16 -10.95 3.52 5.23
CA ASP A 16 -12.01 4.47 5.55
C ASP A 16 -11.42 5.80 6.06
N ASP A 17 -10.35 5.72 6.84
CA ASP A 17 -9.65 6.91 7.33
C ASP A 17 -8.93 7.64 6.19
N LEU A 18 -8.33 6.89 5.27
CA LEU A 18 -7.69 7.48 4.10
C LEU A 18 -8.70 8.21 3.21
N GLU A 19 -9.82 7.58 2.93
CA GLU A 19 -10.88 8.20 2.12
C GLU A 19 -11.41 9.47 2.79
N ARG A 20 -11.61 9.44 4.11
CA ARG A 20 -12.06 10.61 4.86
C ARG A 20 -11.05 11.74 4.79
N LEU A 21 -9.76 11.42 4.95
CA LEU A 21 -8.70 12.41 4.86
C LEU A 21 -8.67 13.08 3.49
N MET A 22 -8.75 12.28 2.42
CA MET A 22 -8.75 12.80 1.06
C MET A 22 -9.98 13.66 0.76
N ASP A 23 -11.15 13.28 1.30
CA ASP A 23 -12.36 14.07 1.15
C ASP A 23 -12.28 15.41 1.88
N GLU A 24 -11.63 15.45 3.05
CA GLU A 24 -11.45 16.69 3.81
C GLU A 24 -10.42 17.63 3.17
N VAL A 25 -9.31 17.08 2.70
CA VAL A 25 -8.20 17.87 2.15
C VAL A 25 -8.46 18.27 0.70
N GLN A 26 -9.03 17.37 -0.10
CA GLN A 26 -9.32 17.56 -1.52
C GLN A 26 -8.14 18.17 -2.30
N PRO A 27 -6.95 17.53 -2.29
CA PRO A 27 -5.80 18.08 -2.97
C PRO A 27 -6.00 18.07 -4.48
N ASP A 28 -5.55 19.13 -5.16
CA ASP A 28 -5.56 19.18 -6.63
C ASP A 28 -4.32 18.45 -7.15
N LEU A 29 -4.46 17.16 -7.42
CA LEU A 29 -3.36 16.29 -7.82
C LEU A 29 -2.96 16.43 -9.31
N HIS A 30 -3.63 17.29 -10.05
CA HIS A 30 -3.12 17.71 -11.35
C HIS A 30 -2.00 18.74 -11.22
N ARG A 31 -1.97 19.49 -10.11
CA ARG A 31 -1.00 20.55 -9.85
C ARG A 31 -0.02 20.24 -8.74
N HIS A 32 -0.44 19.48 -7.75
CA HIS A 32 0.32 19.26 -6.52
C HIS A 32 0.73 17.80 -6.39
N LYS A 33 1.72 17.53 -5.54
CA LYS A 33 2.21 16.18 -5.33
C LYS A 33 1.67 15.60 -4.04
N LEU A 34 1.39 14.30 -4.07
CA LEU A 34 0.99 13.51 -2.92
C LEU A 34 2.05 12.43 -2.70
N ILE A 35 2.64 12.41 -1.50
CA ILE A 35 3.66 11.43 -1.14
C ILE A 35 3.10 10.53 -0.05
N PHE A 36 3.08 9.23 -0.34
CA PHE A 36 2.78 8.21 0.67
C PHE A 36 4.11 7.68 1.21
N VAL A 37 4.28 7.68 2.53
CA VAL A 37 5.57 7.31 3.14
C VAL A 37 5.78 5.81 3.28
N GLY A 38 4.79 5.00 2.93
CA GLY A 38 4.85 3.55 3.11
C GLY A 38 3.93 3.08 4.22
N ASP A 39 4.06 1.78 4.54
CA ASP A 39 3.22 1.11 5.54
C ASP A 39 1.73 1.22 5.20
N TYR A 40 1.41 0.78 3.98
CA TYR A 40 0.04 0.75 3.46
C TYR A 40 -0.78 -0.37 4.06
N ILE A 41 -0.13 -1.45 4.42
CA ILE A 41 -0.71 -2.75 4.73
C ILE A 41 -0.46 -3.13 6.19
N ASP A 42 -1.06 -4.24 6.59
CA ASP A 42 -0.95 -4.87 7.91
C ASP A 42 -1.70 -4.12 9.00
N ARG A 43 -2.13 -4.85 10.00
CA ARG A 43 -2.87 -4.40 11.19
C ARG A 43 -4.31 -4.00 10.92
N GLY A 44 -4.57 -3.15 9.92
CA GLY A 44 -5.93 -2.72 9.60
C GLY A 44 -6.66 -3.71 8.70
N PRO A 45 -7.98 -3.50 8.48
CA PRO A 45 -8.83 -4.53 7.87
C PRO A 45 -8.83 -4.55 6.34
N LYS A 46 -8.32 -3.52 5.67
CA LYS A 46 -8.51 -3.35 4.22
C LYS A 46 -7.21 -3.06 3.48
N SER A 47 -6.17 -3.86 3.72
CA SER A 47 -4.86 -3.68 3.09
C SER A 47 -4.94 -3.71 1.56
N LYS A 48 -5.62 -4.71 1.00
CA LYS A 48 -5.78 -4.84 -0.45
C LYS A 48 -6.51 -3.63 -1.04
N ALA A 49 -7.57 -3.19 -0.39
CA ALA A 49 -8.38 -2.06 -0.87
C ALA A 49 -7.62 -0.73 -0.79
N VAL A 50 -6.70 -0.56 0.17
CA VAL A 50 -5.82 0.62 0.22
C VAL A 50 -4.94 0.67 -1.02
N VAL A 51 -4.35 -0.44 -1.42
CA VAL A 51 -3.53 -0.50 -2.64
C VAL A 51 -4.39 -0.21 -3.87
N ASP A 52 -5.59 -0.80 -3.95
CA ASP A 52 -6.53 -0.50 -5.05
C ASP A 52 -6.84 0.99 -5.14
N TYR A 53 -7.04 1.64 -4.01
CA TYR A 53 -7.31 3.08 -3.94
C TYR A 53 -6.14 3.90 -4.52
N ILE A 54 -4.92 3.58 -4.10
CA ILE A 54 -3.73 4.29 -4.58
C ILE A 54 -3.52 4.05 -6.08
N LEU A 55 -3.71 2.82 -6.54
CA LEU A 55 -3.62 2.50 -7.98
C LEU A 55 -4.63 3.32 -8.79
N ARG A 56 -5.82 3.53 -8.25
CA ARG A 56 -6.85 4.37 -8.87
C ARG A 56 -6.40 5.82 -8.99
N LEU A 57 -5.78 6.36 -7.93
CA LEU A 57 -5.21 7.71 -7.98
C LEU A 57 -4.15 7.82 -9.08
N GLN A 58 -3.30 6.81 -9.22
CA GLN A 58 -2.25 6.79 -10.25
C GLN A 58 -2.81 6.75 -11.67
N LYS A 59 -4.02 6.24 -11.85
CA LYS A 59 -4.70 6.22 -13.14
C LYS A 59 -5.43 7.54 -13.44
N LEU A 60 -5.94 8.21 -12.41
CA LEU A 60 -6.73 9.43 -12.55
C LEU A 60 -5.88 10.69 -12.66
N TYR A 61 -4.68 10.68 -12.12
CA TYR A 61 -3.81 11.85 -12.03
C TYR A 61 -2.45 11.53 -12.63
N PRO A 62 -1.63 12.56 -12.96
CA PRO A 62 -0.28 12.29 -13.47
C PRO A 62 0.50 11.42 -12.49
N PRO A 63 1.05 10.27 -12.93
CA PRO A 63 1.74 9.36 -12.01
C PRO A 63 2.90 9.99 -11.27
N GLU A 64 3.57 10.97 -11.87
CA GLU A 64 4.67 11.70 -11.24
C GLU A 64 4.21 12.54 -10.05
N ASN A 65 2.90 12.78 -9.91
CA ASN A 65 2.33 13.50 -8.78
C ASN A 65 1.89 12.58 -7.64
N ILE A 66 1.92 11.27 -7.83
CA ILE A 66 1.54 10.28 -6.82
C ILE A 66 2.76 9.45 -6.49
N ILE A 67 3.49 9.84 -5.46
CA ILE A 67 4.77 9.22 -5.10
C ILE A 67 4.53 8.22 -3.95
N CYS A 68 4.98 6.98 -4.15
CA CYS A 68 4.79 5.92 -3.17
C CYS A 68 6.13 5.37 -2.70
N LEU A 69 6.42 5.57 -1.42
CA LEU A 69 7.63 5.05 -0.79
C LEU A 69 7.37 3.66 -0.21
N LYS A 70 8.45 2.91 -0.01
CA LYS A 70 8.40 1.57 0.60
C LYS A 70 8.58 1.69 2.10
N GLY A 71 7.58 1.25 2.86
CA GLY A 71 7.70 1.14 4.30
C GLY A 71 8.25 -0.21 4.73
N ASN A 72 8.49 -0.36 6.04
CA ASN A 72 8.99 -1.62 6.61
C ASN A 72 8.03 -2.79 6.35
N HIS A 73 6.74 -2.53 6.43
CA HIS A 73 5.72 -3.58 6.25
C HIS A 73 5.69 -4.11 4.83
N GLU A 74 5.89 -3.27 3.82
CA GLU A 74 5.98 -3.73 2.43
C GLU A 74 7.24 -4.55 2.20
N ALA A 75 8.35 -4.16 2.80
CA ALA A 75 9.58 -4.93 2.72
C ALA A 75 9.41 -6.32 3.35
N MET A 76 8.77 -6.39 4.52
CA MET A 76 8.47 -7.66 5.18
C MET A 76 7.51 -8.52 4.36
N PHE A 77 6.52 -7.90 3.71
CA PHE A 77 5.57 -8.61 2.87
C PHE A 77 6.26 -9.24 1.65
N LEU A 78 7.14 -8.51 0.99
CA LEU A 78 7.90 -9.04 -0.14
C LEU A 78 8.78 -10.21 0.28
N ASP A 79 9.44 -10.13 1.42
CA ASP A 79 10.22 -11.23 1.97
C ASP A 79 9.34 -12.44 2.24
N PHE A 80 8.17 -12.24 2.85
CA PHE A 80 7.19 -13.30 3.09
C PHE A 80 6.81 -14.01 1.80
N LEU A 81 6.53 -13.27 0.74
CA LEU A 81 6.16 -13.85 -0.57
C LEU A 81 7.29 -14.69 -1.17
N GLU A 82 8.53 -14.40 -0.82
CA GLU A 82 9.69 -15.19 -1.25
C GLU A 82 10.01 -16.33 -0.29
N GLY A 83 9.19 -16.56 0.73
CA GLY A 83 9.39 -17.60 1.73
C GLY A 83 10.41 -17.25 2.79
N LYS A 84 10.76 -15.97 2.94
CA LYS A 84 11.72 -15.48 3.90
C LYS A 84 11.01 -14.79 5.06
N GLU A 85 11.58 -14.90 6.26
CA GLU A 85 11.12 -14.15 7.44
C GLU A 85 9.61 -14.24 7.69
N ILE A 86 9.04 -15.44 7.48
CA ILE A 86 7.59 -15.67 7.57
C ILE A 86 7.06 -15.28 8.95
N GLY A 87 7.74 -15.73 10.02
CA GLY A 87 7.32 -15.42 11.38
C GLY A 87 7.38 -13.95 11.70
N LEU A 88 8.38 -13.23 11.16
CA LEU A 88 8.51 -11.79 11.37
C LEU A 88 7.30 -11.04 10.80
N PHE A 89 6.89 -11.39 9.58
CA PHE A 89 5.73 -10.74 8.96
C PHE A 89 4.45 -11.01 9.74
N LEU A 90 4.22 -12.26 10.12
CA LEU A 90 3.04 -12.64 10.91
C LEU A 90 3.02 -11.94 12.26
N PHE A 91 4.17 -11.87 12.94
CA PHE A 91 4.28 -11.20 14.24
C PHE A 91 3.96 -9.71 14.17
N ASN A 92 4.28 -9.07 13.04
CA ASN A 92 4.08 -7.64 12.86
C ASN A 92 2.72 -7.26 12.25
N GLY A 93 1.76 -8.17 12.30
CA GLY A 93 0.39 -7.89 11.88
C GLY A 93 0.08 -8.24 10.43
N GLY A 94 0.92 -9.08 9.81
CA GLY A 94 0.74 -9.46 8.40
C GLY A 94 -0.39 -10.45 8.13
N LEU A 95 -0.90 -11.14 9.16
CA LEU A 95 -1.94 -12.15 8.95
C LEU A 95 -3.18 -11.57 8.28
N GLY A 96 -3.62 -10.39 8.72
CA GLY A 96 -4.79 -9.74 8.12
C GLY A 96 -4.62 -9.44 6.65
N THR A 97 -3.42 -9.02 6.25
CA THR A 97 -3.10 -8.77 4.84
C THR A 97 -3.14 -10.06 4.03
N ILE A 98 -2.56 -11.14 4.55
CA ILE A 98 -2.57 -12.44 3.88
C ILE A 98 -4.00 -12.93 3.68
N GLN A 99 -4.82 -12.86 4.72
CA GLN A 99 -6.21 -13.28 4.64
C GLN A 99 -7.03 -12.38 3.71
N ASP A 100 -6.72 -11.10 3.66
CA ASP A 100 -7.40 -10.16 2.77
C ASP A 100 -7.13 -10.49 1.29
N TYR A 101 -5.89 -10.88 0.96
CA TYR A 101 -5.54 -11.25 -0.42
C TYR A 101 -5.99 -12.67 -0.78
N TRP A 102 -5.83 -13.63 0.11
CA TRP A 102 -5.95 -15.06 -0.24
C TRP A 102 -6.96 -15.85 0.58
N GLY A 103 -7.62 -15.21 1.55
CA GLY A 103 -8.64 -15.85 2.38
C GLY A 103 -8.06 -16.62 3.56
N GLU A 104 -8.95 -17.16 4.39
CA GLU A 104 -8.55 -17.86 5.61
C GLU A 104 -7.82 -19.18 5.32
N GLY A 105 -8.09 -19.81 4.18
CA GLY A 105 -7.44 -21.06 3.78
C GLY A 105 -6.12 -20.91 3.07
N TRP A 106 -5.44 -19.77 3.22
CA TRP A 106 -4.21 -19.44 2.48
C TRP A 106 -3.09 -20.47 2.67
N GLU A 107 -3.03 -21.09 3.86
CA GLU A 107 -1.97 -22.06 4.17
C GLU A 107 -2.07 -23.32 3.31
N LYS A 108 -3.24 -23.62 2.79
CA LYS A 108 -3.49 -24.80 1.96
C LYS A 108 -3.32 -24.51 0.47
N GLN A 109 -3.15 -23.25 0.12
CA GLN A 109 -2.84 -22.88 -1.25
C GLN A 109 -1.36 -23.14 -1.50
N GLY A 110 -0.97 -23.35 -2.74
CA GLY A 110 0.43 -23.44 -3.09
C GLY A 110 1.10 -22.08 -3.03
N GLU A 111 1.76 -21.71 -4.11
CA GLU A 111 2.39 -20.39 -4.19
C GLU A 111 1.33 -19.29 -4.12
N LEU A 112 1.57 -18.29 -3.27
CA LEU A 112 0.69 -17.14 -3.13
C LEU A 112 1.07 -16.09 -4.18
N LEU A 113 0.15 -15.83 -5.09
CA LEU A 113 0.39 -14.89 -6.19
C LEU A 113 -0.48 -13.65 -6.00
N LEU A 114 0.14 -12.48 -6.17
CA LEU A 114 -0.56 -11.21 -6.16
C LEU A 114 -1.22 -10.95 -7.52
N PRO A 115 -2.32 -10.18 -7.55
CA PRO A 115 -2.79 -9.61 -8.81
C PRO A 115 -1.64 -8.83 -9.47
N PRO A 116 -1.47 -8.90 -10.80
CA PRO A 116 -0.31 -8.27 -11.46
C PRO A 116 -0.13 -6.79 -11.16
N GLU A 117 -1.21 -6.02 -11.06
CA GLU A 117 -1.13 -4.60 -10.75
C GLU A 117 -0.62 -4.38 -9.33
N HIS A 118 -0.99 -5.23 -8.38
CA HIS A 118 -0.52 -5.17 -7.00
C HIS A 118 0.95 -5.57 -6.91
N GLU A 119 1.36 -6.61 -7.61
CA GLU A 119 2.77 -7.00 -7.63
C GLU A 119 3.63 -5.86 -8.15
N ASN A 120 3.23 -5.25 -9.26
CA ASN A 120 3.94 -4.10 -9.82
C ASN A 120 3.99 -2.93 -8.85
N PHE A 121 2.90 -2.68 -8.12
CA PHE A 121 2.86 -1.64 -7.09
C PHE A 121 3.94 -1.87 -6.03
N TYR A 122 3.95 -3.06 -5.41
CA TYR A 122 4.89 -3.35 -4.33
C TYR A 122 6.35 -3.33 -4.81
N ARG A 123 6.62 -3.87 -5.98
CA ARG A 123 7.99 -3.93 -6.51
C ARG A 123 8.47 -2.60 -7.05
N GLY A 124 7.57 -1.69 -7.38
CA GLY A 124 7.90 -0.36 -7.87
C GLY A 124 8.03 0.70 -6.79
N LEU A 125 7.82 0.36 -5.52
CA LEU A 125 7.91 1.33 -4.43
C LEU A 125 9.33 1.88 -4.30
N LEU A 126 9.40 3.19 -4.06
CA LEU A 126 10.67 3.89 -3.95
C LEU A 126 11.23 3.80 -2.54
N ASN A 127 12.54 3.72 -2.41
CA ASN A 127 13.21 3.74 -1.10
C ASN A 127 13.35 5.16 -0.56
N TYR A 128 13.33 6.15 -1.45
CA TYR A 128 13.41 7.56 -1.09
C TYR A 128 12.90 8.43 -2.24
N TYR A 129 12.67 9.67 -1.91
CA TYR A 129 12.23 10.64 -2.93
C TYR A 129 12.88 11.99 -2.69
#